data_38c5ff0864c971392580896896aff112
#
_entry.id   38c5ff0864c971392580896896aff112
#
_cell.length_a   1.000
_cell.length_b   1.000
_cell.length_c   1.000
_cell.angle_alpha   90.00
_cell.angle_beta   90.00
_cell.angle_gamma   90.00
#
_symmetry.space_group_name_H-M   'P 1'
#
loop_
_entity.id
_entity.type
_entity.pdbx_description
1 polymer ?
#
loop_
_entity_poly.entity_id
_entity_poly.type
_entity_poly.pdbx_seq_one_letter_code
_entity_poly.pdbx_strand_id
1 'polypeptide(L)'
;MNKDYDALKLENQLCFPLYACSKEIIRKYKPFLDEVDLTYTQYIAMMALWEKKTMTVKELGNCLYLDSGTLTPLLKKMEAKGLVTRKRSAEDERNLVVTLTRDGEKLKGKAASIPEKMAKCMPLEPSEAETLYRILYKLLK
;
A
#
# COMPACT_ATOMS: atom_id res chain seq x y z
N MET A 1 7.05 42.80 21.02
CA MET A 1 6.72 41.49 21.61
C MET A 1 7.26 40.39 20.69
N ASN A 2 8.14 39.59 21.24
CA ASN A 2 8.61 38.40 20.49
C ASN A 2 7.48 37.36 20.51
N LYS A 3 6.93 37.08 19.35
CA LYS A 3 6.01 35.95 19.23
C LYS A 3 6.80 34.67 19.38
N ASP A 4 6.34 33.82 20.27
CA ASP A 4 6.92 32.50 20.44
C ASP A 4 6.38 31.59 19.33
N TYR A 5 7.27 31.12 18.45
CA TYR A 5 6.91 30.24 17.36
C TYR A 5 7.40 28.79 17.59
N ASP A 6 7.60 28.42 18.86
CA ASP A 6 8.04 27.06 19.20
C ASP A 6 7.16 25.98 18.62
N ALA A 7 5.84 26.23 18.55
CA ALA A 7 4.91 25.28 17.97
C ALA A 7 5.15 25.02 16.47
N LEU A 8 5.86 25.93 15.78
CA LEU A 8 6.18 25.78 14.35
C LEU A 8 7.54 25.12 14.11
N LYS A 9 8.32 24.85 15.13
CA LYS A 9 9.58 24.15 14.97
C LYS A 9 9.33 22.74 14.46
N LEU A 10 10.11 22.31 13.49
CA LEU A 10 9.96 20.98 12.89
C LEU A 10 10.07 19.86 13.93
N GLU A 11 10.98 20.02 14.89
CA GLU A 11 11.20 19.04 15.97
C GLU A 11 9.98 18.85 16.89
N ASN A 12 9.04 19.81 16.88
CA ASN A 12 7.83 19.76 17.70
C ASN A 12 6.61 19.22 16.93
N GLN A 13 6.81 18.72 15.70
CA GLN A 13 5.72 18.18 14.87
C GLN A 13 5.62 16.68 15.02
N LEU A 14 4.47 16.17 15.45
CA LEU A 14 4.22 14.73 15.51
C LEU A 14 4.06 14.13 14.11
N CYS A 15 3.42 14.87 13.21
CA CYS A 15 3.13 14.35 11.86
C CYS A 15 4.35 14.26 10.96
N PHE A 16 5.40 15.04 11.23
CA PHE A 16 6.60 15.00 10.42
C PHE A 16 7.33 13.64 10.48
N PRO A 17 7.62 13.08 11.67
CA PRO A 17 8.23 11.75 11.71
C PRO A 17 7.37 10.66 11.10
N LEU A 18 6.04 10.76 11.17
CA LEU A 18 5.15 9.84 10.44
C LEU A 18 5.39 9.92 8.93
N TYR A 19 5.46 11.13 8.40
CA TYR A 19 5.73 11.35 6.98
C TYR A 19 7.10 10.81 6.58
N ALA A 20 8.13 11.14 7.35
CA ALA A 20 9.50 10.71 7.10
C ALA A 20 9.63 9.18 7.17
N CYS A 21 9.01 8.55 8.19
CA CYS A 21 9.01 7.10 8.35
C CYS A 21 8.30 6.40 7.22
N SER A 22 7.17 6.93 6.75
CA SER A 22 6.44 6.39 5.62
C SER A 22 7.34 6.26 4.38
N LYS A 23 8.10 7.31 4.08
CA LYS A 23 9.03 7.33 2.94
C LYS A 23 10.18 6.34 3.12
N GLU A 24 10.76 6.30 4.33
CA GLU A 24 11.87 5.38 4.63
C GLU A 24 11.45 3.91 4.58
N ILE A 25 10.27 3.59 5.06
CA ILE A 25 9.73 2.24 5.02
C ILE A 25 9.57 1.79 3.55
N ILE A 26 9.00 2.64 2.70
CA ILE A 26 8.84 2.33 1.28
C ILE A 26 10.21 2.11 0.63
N ARG A 27 11.20 2.92 0.98
CA ARG A 27 12.57 2.77 0.48
C ARG A 27 13.16 1.41 0.87
N LYS A 28 12.91 0.96 2.10
CA LYS A 28 13.40 -0.35 2.58
C LYS A 28 12.77 -1.51 1.83
N TYR A 29 11.54 -1.37 1.36
CA TYR A 29 10.89 -2.38 0.54
C TYR A 29 11.51 -2.54 -0.84
N LYS A 30 12.12 -1.47 -1.37
CA LYS A 30 12.55 -1.44 -2.77
C LYS A 30 13.40 -2.63 -3.21
N PRO A 31 14.47 -3.04 -2.50
CA PRO A 31 15.26 -4.20 -2.93
C PRO A 31 14.44 -5.48 -3.07
N PHE A 32 13.48 -5.69 -2.18
CA PHE A 32 12.62 -6.88 -2.19
C PHE A 32 11.57 -6.80 -3.29
N LEU A 33 11.01 -5.61 -3.50
CA LEU A 33 9.98 -5.37 -4.52
C LEU A 33 10.58 -5.42 -5.93
N ASP A 34 11.83 -5.01 -6.11
CA ASP A 34 12.51 -5.08 -7.40
C ASP A 34 12.62 -6.54 -7.89
N GLU A 35 12.76 -7.50 -6.98
CA GLU A 35 12.79 -8.92 -7.32
C GLU A 35 11.49 -9.44 -7.94
N VAL A 36 10.38 -8.78 -7.64
CA VAL A 36 9.05 -9.13 -8.16
C VAL A 36 8.51 -8.06 -9.11
N ASP A 37 9.34 -7.07 -9.45
CA ASP A 37 9.02 -5.97 -10.37
C ASP A 37 7.73 -5.24 -9.99
N LEU A 38 7.58 -4.88 -8.71
CA LEU A 38 6.45 -4.12 -8.22
C LEU A 38 6.90 -2.85 -7.50
N THR A 39 6.13 -1.79 -7.65
CA THR A 39 6.21 -0.65 -6.74
C THR A 39 5.47 -0.98 -5.45
N TYR A 40 5.67 -0.21 -4.39
CA TYR A 40 4.97 -0.46 -3.13
C TYR A 40 3.44 -0.39 -3.29
N THR A 41 2.92 0.59 -4.02
CA THR A 41 1.48 0.70 -4.25
C THR A 41 0.92 -0.45 -5.09
N GLN A 42 1.69 -0.95 -6.06
CA GLN A 42 1.33 -2.16 -6.80
C GLN A 42 1.31 -3.38 -5.87
N TYR A 43 2.28 -3.49 -4.99
CA TYR A 43 2.38 -4.59 -4.03
C TYR A 43 1.17 -4.66 -3.10
N ILE A 44 0.76 -3.52 -2.50
CA ILE A 44 -0.41 -3.52 -1.62
C ILE A 44 -1.70 -3.80 -2.39
N ALA A 45 -1.81 -3.35 -3.64
CA ALA A 45 -2.94 -3.69 -4.49
C ALA A 45 -2.96 -5.20 -4.78
N MET A 46 -1.80 -5.79 -5.08
CA MET A 46 -1.69 -7.23 -5.27
C MET A 46 -2.06 -8.00 -3.99
N MET A 47 -1.64 -7.52 -2.82
CA MET A 47 -1.99 -8.17 -1.55
C MET A 47 -3.51 -8.26 -1.37
N ALA A 48 -4.23 -7.19 -1.66
CA ALA A 48 -5.68 -7.18 -1.59
C ALA A 48 -6.29 -8.17 -2.61
N LEU A 49 -5.75 -8.19 -3.83
CA LEU A 49 -6.25 -9.05 -4.91
C LEU A 49 -5.86 -10.53 -4.70
N TRP A 50 -4.71 -10.81 -4.09
CA TRP A 50 -4.38 -12.20 -3.73
C TRP A 50 -5.38 -12.78 -2.74
N GLU A 51 -5.92 -11.93 -1.87
CA GLU A 51 -6.94 -12.33 -0.89
C GLU A 51 -8.33 -12.47 -1.53
N LYS A 52 -8.78 -11.44 -2.26
CA LYS A 52 -10.16 -11.32 -2.76
C LYS A 52 -10.37 -11.83 -4.19
N LYS A 53 -9.31 -11.93 -4.99
CA LYS A 53 -9.30 -12.34 -6.41
C LYS A 53 -9.96 -11.34 -7.36
N THR A 54 -11.09 -10.80 -7.00
CA THR A 54 -11.87 -9.85 -7.80
C THR A 54 -12.41 -8.76 -6.88
N MET A 55 -12.23 -7.50 -7.28
CA MET A 55 -12.71 -6.34 -6.51
C MET A 55 -13.14 -5.24 -7.47
N THR A 56 -14.12 -4.44 -7.07
CA THR A 56 -14.36 -3.19 -7.79
C THR A 56 -13.23 -2.21 -7.47
N VAL A 57 -13.01 -1.23 -8.36
CA VAL A 57 -12.01 -0.17 -8.10
C VAL A 57 -12.36 0.58 -6.81
N LYS A 58 -13.63 0.81 -6.56
CA LYS A 58 -14.10 1.47 -5.33
C LYS A 58 -13.74 0.68 -4.08
N GLU A 59 -14.01 -0.64 -4.08
CA GLU A 59 -13.64 -1.52 -2.96
C GLU A 59 -12.13 -1.52 -2.72
N LEU A 60 -11.37 -1.60 -3.80
CA LEU A 60 -9.91 -1.58 -3.73
C LEU A 60 -9.40 -0.25 -3.15
N GLY A 61 -9.96 0.87 -3.62
CA GLY A 61 -9.61 2.20 -3.11
C GLY A 61 -9.89 2.35 -1.62
N ASN A 62 -11.05 1.87 -1.17
CA ASN A 62 -11.41 1.90 0.26
C ASN A 62 -10.46 1.03 1.08
N CYS A 63 -10.09 -0.13 0.56
CA CYS A 63 -9.17 -1.05 1.22
C CYS A 63 -7.77 -0.45 1.38
N LEU A 64 -7.30 0.28 0.36
CA LEU A 64 -5.92 0.81 0.30
C LEU A 64 -5.81 2.28 0.74
N TYR A 65 -6.92 2.92 1.08
CA TYR A 65 -6.97 4.36 1.37
C TYR A 65 -6.45 5.19 0.20
N LEU A 66 -6.78 4.79 -1.03
CA LEU A 66 -6.40 5.48 -2.26
C LEU A 66 -7.64 5.93 -3.04
N ASP A 67 -7.57 7.11 -3.64
CA ASP A 67 -8.64 7.62 -4.49
C ASP A 67 -8.58 7.03 -5.90
N SER A 68 -9.64 7.22 -6.67
CA SER A 68 -9.74 6.71 -8.03
C SER A 68 -8.71 7.35 -8.97
N GLY A 69 -8.37 8.61 -8.74
CA GLY A 69 -7.36 9.31 -9.53
C GLY A 69 -5.96 8.68 -9.40
N THR A 70 -5.63 8.18 -8.21
CA THR A 70 -4.39 7.46 -7.94
C THR A 70 -4.46 6.02 -8.47
N LEU A 71 -5.60 5.36 -8.30
CA LEU A 71 -5.78 3.94 -8.68
C LEU A 71 -5.79 3.74 -10.19
N THR A 72 -6.40 4.63 -10.96
CA THR A 72 -6.53 4.44 -12.40
C THR A 72 -5.19 4.25 -13.10
N PRO A 73 -4.19 5.15 -12.92
CA PRO A 73 -2.87 4.92 -13.52
C PRO A 73 -2.17 3.68 -12.97
N LEU A 74 -2.34 3.40 -11.67
CA LEU A 74 -1.76 2.22 -11.02
C LEU A 74 -2.25 0.93 -11.66
N LEU A 75 -3.57 0.80 -11.83
CA LEU A 75 -4.19 -0.38 -12.39
C LEU A 75 -3.87 -0.55 -13.87
N LYS A 76 -3.77 0.56 -14.63
CA LYS A 76 -3.33 0.50 -16.02
C LYS A 76 -1.95 -0.12 -16.16
N LYS A 77 -1.02 0.27 -15.30
CA LYS A 77 0.34 -0.29 -15.29
C LYS A 77 0.35 -1.76 -14.91
N MET A 78 -0.48 -2.15 -13.94
CA MET A 78 -0.59 -3.56 -13.53
C MET A 78 -1.21 -4.42 -14.63
N GLU A 79 -2.19 -3.88 -15.33
CA GLU A 79 -2.78 -4.55 -16.49
C GLU A 79 -1.77 -4.72 -17.61
N ALA A 80 -0.98 -3.68 -17.89
CA ALA A 80 0.08 -3.74 -18.90
C ALA A 80 1.15 -4.79 -18.56
N LYS A 81 1.38 -5.05 -17.27
CA LYS A 81 2.28 -6.13 -16.82
C LYS A 81 1.63 -7.51 -16.86
N GLY A 82 0.34 -7.59 -17.20
CA GLY A 82 -0.37 -8.86 -17.25
C GLY A 82 -0.80 -9.42 -15.89
N LEU A 83 -0.79 -8.60 -14.85
CA LEU A 83 -1.09 -9.06 -13.49
C LEU A 83 -2.58 -9.02 -13.15
N VAL A 84 -3.32 -8.11 -13.78
CA VAL A 84 -4.75 -7.93 -13.58
C VAL A 84 -5.44 -7.66 -14.91
N THR A 85 -6.76 -7.88 -14.94
CA THR A 85 -7.64 -7.41 -16.01
C THR A 85 -8.65 -6.45 -15.42
N ARG A 86 -9.13 -5.51 -16.24
CA ARG A 86 -10.14 -4.55 -15.83
C ARG A 86 -11.32 -4.66 -16.80
N LYS A 87 -12.52 -4.80 -16.25
CA LYS A 87 -13.75 -4.87 -17.04
C LYS A 87 -14.85 -4.12 -16.32
N ARG A 88 -15.74 -3.49 -17.08
CA ARG A 88 -16.92 -2.89 -16.48
C ARG A 88 -17.83 -4.01 -15.99
N SER A 89 -18.48 -3.77 -14.85
CA SER A 89 -19.43 -4.74 -14.28
C SER A 89 -20.59 -4.97 -15.24
N ALA A 90 -21.00 -6.22 -15.40
CA ALA A 90 -22.19 -6.58 -16.17
C ALA A 90 -23.48 -6.03 -15.53
N GLU A 91 -23.48 -5.86 -14.22
CA GLU A 91 -24.62 -5.37 -13.44
C GLU A 91 -24.71 -3.85 -13.40
N ASP A 92 -23.58 -3.15 -13.41
CA ASP A 92 -23.51 -1.68 -13.38
C ASP A 92 -22.28 -1.21 -14.16
N GLU A 93 -22.48 -0.66 -15.34
CA GLU A 93 -21.43 -0.16 -16.23
C GLU A 93 -20.56 0.94 -15.62
N ARG A 94 -21.02 1.56 -14.52
CA ARG A 94 -20.26 2.58 -13.80
C ARG A 94 -19.19 1.96 -12.91
N ASN A 95 -19.31 0.68 -12.58
CA ASN A 95 -18.36 -0.05 -11.74
C ASN A 95 -17.34 -0.80 -12.58
N LEU A 96 -16.09 -0.39 -12.44
CA LEU A 96 -14.96 -1.07 -13.04
C LEU A 96 -14.51 -2.17 -12.08
N VAL A 97 -14.37 -3.38 -12.59
CA VAL A 97 -14.00 -4.58 -11.82
C VAL A 97 -12.59 -4.99 -12.19
N VAL A 98 -11.75 -5.19 -11.20
CA VAL A 98 -10.36 -5.64 -11.32
C VAL A 98 -10.29 -7.11 -10.92
N THR A 99 -9.75 -7.94 -11.79
CA THR A 99 -9.60 -9.38 -11.54
C THR A 99 -8.13 -9.78 -11.67
N LEU A 100 -7.68 -10.59 -10.73
CA LEU A 100 -6.33 -11.15 -10.74
C LEU A 100 -6.19 -12.13 -11.90
N THR A 101 -5.10 -12.04 -12.67
CA THR A 101 -4.79 -13.00 -13.72
C THR A 101 -4.06 -14.22 -13.15
N ARG A 102 -3.88 -15.24 -13.98
CA ARG A 102 -3.05 -16.40 -13.60
C ARG A 102 -1.62 -15.98 -13.29
N ASP A 103 -1.03 -15.08 -14.08
CA ASP A 103 0.32 -14.56 -13.84
C ASP A 103 0.38 -13.77 -12.55
N GLY A 104 -0.65 -12.97 -12.26
CA GLY A 104 -0.76 -12.26 -10.99
C GLY A 104 -0.83 -13.22 -9.81
N GLU A 105 -1.57 -14.31 -9.94
CA GLU A 105 -1.64 -15.34 -8.89
C GLU A 105 -0.29 -16.03 -8.67
N LYS A 106 0.44 -16.33 -9.73
CA LYS A 106 1.76 -16.96 -9.64
C LYS A 106 2.77 -16.07 -8.92
N LEU A 107 2.66 -14.76 -9.06
CA LEU A 107 3.57 -13.82 -8.41
C LEU A 107 3.48 -13.89 -6.89
N LYS A 108 2.35 -14.32 -6.35
CA LYS A 108 2.13 -14.50 -4.92
C LYS A 108 3.22 -15.37 -4.28
N GLY A 109 3.60 -16.47 -4.94
CA GLY A 109 4.64 -17.36 -4.42
C GLY A 109 5.99 -16.68 -4.27
N LYS A 110 6.35 -15.81 -5.22
CA LYS A 110 7.60 -15.05 -5.18
C LYS A 110 7.56 -13.94 -4.13
N ALA A 111 6.40 -13.36 -3.89
CA ALA A 111 6.21 -12.26 -2.94
C ALA A 111 6.05 -12.74 -1.50
N ALA A 112 5.81 -14.02 -1.27
CA ALA A 112 5.42 -14.56 0.04
C ALA A 112 6.47 -14.32 1.13
N SER A 113 7.75 -14.19 0.78
CA SER A 113 8.83 -13.97 1.75
C SER A 113 9.06 -12.49 2.10
N ILE A 114 8.43 -11.57 1.38
CA ILE A 114 8.66 -10.14 1.57
C ILE A 114 8.31 -9.67 3.00
N PRO A 115 7.14 -10.04 3.58
CA PRO A 115 6.81 -9.58 4.94
C PRO A 115 7.85 -10.00 5.97
N GLU A 116 8.36 -11.21 5.90
CA GLU A 116 9.37 -11.68 6.84
C GLU A 116 10.69 -10.93 6.68
N LYS A 117 11.12 -10.70 5.43
CA LYS A 117 12.33 -9.92 5.14
C LYS A 117 12.21 -8.50 5.67
N MET A 118 11.07 -7.87 5.50
CA MET A 118 10.82 -6.52 6.02
C MET A 118 10.81 -6.48 7.54
N ALA A 119 10.21 -7.49 8.18
CA ALA A 119 10.18 -7.57 9.64
C ALA A 119 11.60 -7.56 10.22
N LYS A 120 12.53 -8.24 9.56
CA LYS A 120 13.95 -8.28 9.97
C LYS A 120 14.65 -6.93 9.81
N CYS A 121 14.16 -6.06 8.94
CA CYS A 121 14.71 -4.73 8.70
C CYS A 121 14.14 -3.66 9.64
N MET A 122 13.13 -3.99 10.43
CA MET A 122 12.46 -3.05 11.33
C MET A 122 13.04 -3.16 12.74
N PRO A 123 13.67 -2.09 13.26
CA PRO A 123 14.28 -2.13 14.59
C PRO A 123 13.25 -1.94 15.71
N LEU A 124 12.21 -2.78 15.70
CA LEU A 124 11.14 -2.74 16.69
C LEU A 124 11.00 -4.08 17.39
N GLU A 125 10.80 -4.02 18.69
CA GLU A 125 10.37 -5.20 19.45
C GLU A 125 8.93 -5.56 19.07
N PRO A 126 8.53 -6.85 19.16
CA PRO A 126 7.16 -7.24 18.82
C PRO A 126 6.08 -6.44 19.53
N SER A 127 6.27 -6.11 20.80
CA SER A 127 5.31 -5.30 21.56
C SER A 127 5.22 -3.86 21.04
N GLU A 128 6.33 -3.31 20.62
CA GLU A 128 6.37 -1.97 20.01
C GLU A 128 5.65 -1.95 18.67
N ALA A 129 5.88 -2.94 17.82
CA ALA A 129 5.24 -3.07 16.54
C ALA A 129 3.72 -3.20 16.68
N GLU A 130 3.26 -3.99 17.64
CA GLU A 130 1.83 -4.17 17.94
C GLU A 130 1.19 -2.86 18.40
N THR A 131 1.86 -2.15 19.30
CA THR A 131 1.38 -0.85 19.80
C THR A 131 1.30 0.18 18.67
N LEU A 132 2.35 0.26 17.84
CA LEU A 132 2.38 1.18 16.71
C LEU A 132 1.25 0.87 15.72
N TYR A 133 1.05 -0.39 15.38
CA TYR A 133 -0.03 -0.83 14.50
C TYR A 133 -1.40 -0.34 15.02
N ARG A 134 -1.67 -0.55 16.28
CA ARG A 134 -2.92 -0.13 16.92
C ARG A 134 -3.10 1.39 16.85
N ILE A 135 -2.04 2.16 17.13
CA ILE A 135 -2.09 3.62 17.11
C ILE A 135 -2.32 4.13 15.68
N LEU A 136 -1.63 3.56 14.70
CA LEU A 136 -1.77 3.96 13.29
C LEU A 136 -3.22 3.74 12.81
N TYR A 137 -3.80 2.60 13.12
CA TYR A 137 -5.19 2.34 12.73
C TYR A 137 -6.19 3.22 13.46
N LYS A 138 -5.86 3.66 14.68
CA LYS A 138 -6.66 4.66 15.39
C LYS A 138 -6.69 5.99 14.63
N LEU A 139 -5.57 6.37 14.02
CA LEU A 139 -5.48 7.61 13.23
C LEU A 139 -6.19 7.51 11.88
N LEU A 140 -6.37 6.32 11.35
CA LEU A 140 -7.02 6.08 10.05
C LEU A 140 -8.55 6.01 10.13
N LYS A 141 -9.12 6.04 11.33
CA LYS A 141 -10.59 6.03 11.52
C LYS A 141 -11.22 7.40 11.37
#